data_8d8bb6c53273daff441431e167e66b8a
#
_entry.id   8d8bb6c53273daff441431e167e66b8a
#
_cell.length_a   1.000
_cell.length_b   1.000
_cell.length_c   1.000
_cell.angle_alpha   90.00
_cell.angle_beta   90.00
_cell.angle_gamma   90.00
#
_symmetry.space_group_name_H-M   'P 1'
#
loop_
_entity.id
_entity.type
_entity.pdbx_description
1 polymer ?
#
loop_
_entity_poly.entity_id
_entity_poly.type
_entity_poly.pdbx_seq_one_letter_code
_entity_poly.pdbx_strand_id
1 'polypeptide(L)'
;MSAHPENPTRRDYMRLELGVIARLETLDGRRKVEIRDLSQGGARVKLLDHGEPFDKCVLCWLGFDSYAVVGRRIGKELGLVFDFPLRPAVIKKTREMAPRIWRNNSIYLGAMARDFANGTFNT
;
A
#
# COMPACT_ATOMS: atom_id res chain seq x y z
N MET A 1 8.44 -28.19 10.06
CA MET A 1 8.44 -27.51 9.92
C MET A 1 8.29 -26.99 9.62
N SER A 2 8.36 -27.05 9.59
CA SER A 2 8.32 -26.25 9.42
C SER A 2 7.96 -25.65 9.01
N ALA A 3 7.93 -26.01 8.82
CA ALA A 3 7.74 -25.20 8.43
C ALA A 3 7.11 -24.70 8.08
N HIS A 4 6.88 -24.86 8.07
CA HIS A 4 6.43 -24.15 7.85
C HIS A 4 6.12 -23.58 7.80
N PRO A 5 6.06 -24.20 8.01
CA PRO A 5 5.85 -23.51 7.91
C PRO A 5 5.67 -22.77 7.79
N GLU A 6 5.75 -22.97 8.01
CA GLU A 6 5.87 -22.05 7.97
C GLU A 6 5.67 -21.04 7.43
N ASN A 7 5.35 -21.41 7.44
CA ASN A 7 5.51 -20.34 6.61
C ASN A 7 4.38 -19.45 6.33
N PRO A 8 3.11 -19.84 6.24
CA PRO A 8 1.97 -18.95 6.12
C PRO A 8 1.92 -17.99 7.28
N THR A 9 2.20 -18.46 8.43
CA THR A 9 2.22 -17.63 9.62
C THR A 9 3.25 -16.54 9.50
N ARG A 10 4.39 -16.88 8.98
CA ARG A 10 5.43 -15.90 8.82
C ARG A 10 5.04 -14.86 7.80
N ARG A 11 4.36 -15.26 6.75
CA ARG A 11 3.91 -14.33 5.75
C ARG A 11 2.90 -13.35 6.32
N ASP A 12 1.96 -13.83 7.11
CA ASP A 12 1.01 -12.94 7.76
C ASP A 12 1.71 -11.99 8.70
N TYR A 13 2.69 -12.48 9.38
CA TYR A 13 3.43 -11.70 10.33
C TYR A 13 4.17 -10.56 9.63
N MET A 14 4.67 -10.82 8.43
CA MET A 14 5.41 -9.83 7.68
C MET A 14 4.51 -8.92 6.87
N ARG A 15 3.23 -9.17 6.86
CA ARG A 15 2.30 -8.39 6.09
C ARG A 15 1.67 -7.33 6.95
N LEU A 16 1.60 -6.13 6.41
CA LEU A 16 1.03 -5.01 7.13
C LEU A 16 -0.20 -4.54 6.38
N GLU A 17 -1.35 -4.62 7.01
CA GLU A 17 -2.59 -4.14 6.42
C GLU A 17 -2.72 -2.65 6.69
N LEU A 18 -2.94 -1.90 5.63
CA LEU A 18 -2.94 -0.46 5.68
C LEU A 18 -4.15 0.10 4.97
N GLY A 19 -4.40 1.37 5.19
CA GLY A 19 -5.34 2.11 4.39
C GLY A 19 -4.70 3.42 4.00
N VAL A 20 -3.45 3.37 3.56
CA VAL A 20 -2.67 4.56 3.31
C VAL A 20 -2.84 5.01 1.88
N ILE A 21 -3.17 6.28 1.71
CA ILE A 21 -3.23 6.88 0.38
C ILE A 21 -1.82 7.08 -0.12
N ALA A 22 -1.59 6.68 -1.35
CA ALA A 22 -0.26 6.71 -1.93
C ALA A 22 -0.35 7.08 -3.40
N ARG A 23 0.80 7.12 -4.04
CA ARG A 23 0.90 7.54 -5.43
C ARG A 23 1.74 6.53 -6.17
N LEU A 24 1.31 6.20 -7.38
CA LEU A 24 2.15 5.48 -8.32
C LEU A 24 2.60 6.45 -9.37
N GLU A 25 3.89 6.42 -9.67
CA GLU A 25 4.41 7.20 -10.77
C GLU A 25 4.69 6.26 -11.91
N THR A 26 4.11 6.55 -13.06
CA THR A 26 4.26 5.73 -14.25
C THR A 26 4.79 6.61 -15.37
N LEU A 27 5.12 5.99 -16.50
CA LEU A 27 5.58 6.75 -17.65
C LEU A 27 4.50 7.70 -18.18
N ASP A 28 3.24 7.38 -17.92
CA ASP A 28 2.14 8.18 -18.41
C ASP A 28 1.63 9.18 -17.39
N GLY A 29 2.26 9.25 -16.24
CA GLY A 29 1.85 10.19 -15.21
C GLY A 29 1.61 9.53 -13.88
N ARG A 30 0.94 10.25 -13.01
CA ARG A 30 0.70 9.79 -11.66
C ARG A 30 -0.65 9.12 -11.54
N ARG A 31 -0.71 8.12 -10.68
CA ARG A 31 -1.94 7.43 -10.37
C ARG A 31 -2.14 7.45 -8.85
N LYS A 32 -3.35 7.62 -8.43
CA LYS A 32 -3.68 7.67 -7.01
C LYS A 32 -4.13 6.29 -6.57
N VAL A 33 -3.60 5.81 -5.46
CA VAL A 33 -3.91 4.48 -4.97
C VAL A 33 -4.05 4.49 -3.46
N GLU A 34 -4.63 3.43 -2.97
CA GLU A 34 -4.66 3.15 -1.54
C GLU A 34 -3.90 1.86 -1.33
N ILE A 35 -2.90 1.88 -0.45
CA ILE A 35 -2.18 0.66 -0.12
C ILE A 35 -3.06 -0.15 0.81
N ARG A 36 -3.39 -1.36 0.39
CA ARG A 36 -4.21 -2.26 1.18
C ARG A 36 -3.37 -3.14 2.06
N ASP A 37 -2.23 -3.59 1.57
CA ASP A 37 -1.26 -4.24 2.42
C ASP A 37 0.13 -4.12 1.81
N LEU A 38 1.12 -4.30 2.65
CA LEU A 38 2.51 -4.08 2.30
C LEU A 38 3.35 -5.21 2.90
N SER A 39 4.28 -5.70 2.12
CA SER A 39 5.23 -6.70 2.58
C SER A 39 6.60 -6.33 2.01
N GLN A 40 7.61 -7.08 2.40
CA GLN A 40 8.94 -6.80 1.89
C GLN A 40 9.02 -6.98 0.39
N GLY A 41 8.28 -7.94 -0.15
CA GLY A 41 8.37 -8.25 -1.57
C GLY A 41 7.41 -7.49 -2.45
N GLY A 42 6.43 -6.81 -1.89
CA GLY A 42 5.45 -6.13 -2.73
C GLY A 42 4.34 -5.49 -1.94
N ALA A 43 3.34 -5.03 -2.67
CA ALA A 43 2.20 -4.36 -2.07
C ALA A 43 0.95 -4.68 -2.86
N ARG A 44 -0.17 -4.68 -2.17
CA ARG A 44 -1.46 -4.73 -2.83
C ARG A 44 -2.07 -3.35 -2.71
N VAL A 45 -2.43 -2.79 -3.84
CA VAL A 45 -2.97 -1.43 -3.87
C VAL A 45 -4.27 -1.42 -4.65
N LYS A 46 -5.10 -0.44 -4.36
CA LYS A 46 -6.33 -0.22 -5.08
C LYS A 46 -6.23 1.11 -5.80
N LEU A 47 -6.50 1.10 -7.11
CA LEU A 47 -6.54 2.33 -7.89
C LEU A 47 -7.74 3.16 -7.48
N LEU A 48 -7.50 4.43 -7.23
CA LEU A 48 -8.57 5.35 -6.83
C LEU A 48 -8.96 6.29 -7.96
N ASP A 49 -8.33 6.16 -9.11
CA ASP A 49 -8.61 7.01 -10.27
C ASP A 49 -8.70 6.15 -11.51
N HIS A 50 -8.84 6.81 -12.64
CA HIS A 50 -8.91 6.15 -13.93
C HIS A 50 -7.73 6.59 -14.76
N GLY A 51 -7.28 5.71 -15.64
CA GLY A 51 -6.17 6.03 -16.52
C GLY A 51 -5.75 4.81 -17.30
N GLU A 52 -4.70 4.98 -18.07
CA GLU A 52 -4.21 3.91 -18.91
C GLU A 52 -3.56 2.81 -18.09
N PRO A 53 -3.65 1.58 -18.55
CA PRO A 53 -2.94 0.49 -17.88
C PRO A 53 -1.43 0.70 -17.96
N PHE A 54 -0.73 0.18 -17.01
CA PHE A 54 0.72 0.28 -16.95
C PHE A 54 1.28 -1.00 -16.34
N ASP A 55 2.55 -1.28 -16.60
CA ASP A 55 3.20 -2.46 -16.08
C ASP A 55 4.29 -2.13 -15.08
N LYS A 56 4.88 -0.96 -15.17
CA LYS A 56 5.98 -0.55 -14.30
C LYS A 56 5.64 0.75 -13.64
N CYS A 57 6.07 0.89 -12.40
CA CYS A 57 5.74 2.09 -11.64
C CYS A 57 6.70 2.26 -10.49
N VAL A 58 6.61 3.44 -9.85
CA VAL A 58 7.27 3.68 -8.58
C VAL A 58 6.16 3.93 -7.57
N LEU A 59 6.10 3.12 -6.55
CA LEU A 59 5.13 3.32 -5.47
C LEU A 59 5.75 4.30 -4.47
N CYS A 60 5.03 5.37 -4.18
CA CYS A 60 5.48 6.41 -3.26
C CYS A 60 4.50 6.54 -2.13
N TRP A 61 4.98 6.40 -0.90
CA TRP A 61 4.11 6.49 0.28
C TRP A 61 4.90 6.99 1.48
N LEU A 62 4.32 7.93 2.21
CA LEU A 62 4.86 8.41 3.48
C LEU A 62 6.35 8.74 3.45
N GLY A 63 6.84 9.21 2.32
CA GLY A 63 8.26 9.56 2.18
C GLY A 63 9.13 8.42 1.68
N PHE A 64 8.58 7.23 1.50
CA PHE A 64 9.29 6.10 0.93
C PHE A 64 8.93 5.93 -0.54
N ASP A 65 9.78 5.28 -1.28
CA ASP A 65 9.44 4.89 -2.64
C ASP A 65 10.12 3.58 -3.00
N SER A 66 9.56 2.90 -3.99
CA SER A 66 10.15 1.66 -4.47
C SER A 66 9.66 1.39 -5.88
N TYR A 67 10.60 0.95 -6.71
CA TYR A 67 10.25 0.51 -8.06
C TYR A 67 9.51 -0.81 -7.98
N ALA A 68 8.51 -0.96 -8.82
CA ALA A 68 7.69 -2.15 -8.82
C ALA A 68 7.16 -2.45 -10.19
N VAL A 69 6.79 -3.71 -10.38
CA VAL A 69 6.07 -4.12 -11.59
C VAL A 69 4.72 -4.66 -11.15
N VAL A 70 3.76 -4.58 -12.06
CA VAL A 70 2.43 -5.12 -11.79
C VAL A 70 2.48 -6.61 -12.03
N GLY A 71 2.37 -7.39 -10.96
CA GLY A 71 2.38 -8.83 -11.06
C GLY A 71 0.99 -9.42 -11.19
N ARG A 72 -0.02 -8.69 -10.75
CA ARG A 72 -1.40 -9.16 -10.79
C ARG A 72 -2.33 -7.98 -10.94
N ARG A 73 -3.41 -8.20 -11.69
CA ARG A 73 -4.36 -7.13 -11.92
C ARG A 73 -5.76 -7.72 -11.89
N ILE A 74 -6.57 -7.29 -10.93
CA ILE A 74 -7.94 -7.75 -10.81
C ILE A 74 -8.79 -6.51 -10.57
N GLY A 75 -9.54 -6.10 -11.59
CA GLY A 75 -10.32 -4.88 -11.49
C GLY A 75 -9.41 -3.71 -11.20
N LYS A 76 -9.70 -3.00 -10.13
CA LYS A 76 -8.88 -1.87 -9.71
C LYS A 76 -7.80 -2.25 -8.71
N GLU A 77 -7.70 -3.51 -8.35
CA GLU A 77 -6.67 -3.95 -7.43
C GLU A 77 -5.46 -4.45 -8.18
N LEU A 78 -4.30 -4.02 -7.73
CA LEU A 78 -3.04 -4.40 -8.33
C LEU A 78 -2.17 -5.06 -7.27
N GLY A 79 -1.53 -6.16 -7.66
CA GLY A 79 -0.46 -6.74 -6.86
C GLY A 79 0.85 -6.29 -7.43
N LEU A 80 1.59 -5.52 -6.68
CA LEU A 80 2.86 -4.98 -7.11
C LEU A 80 3.99 -5.82 -6.55
N VAL A 81 4.98 -6.08 -7.38
CA VAL A 81 6.17 -6.82 -6.97
C VAL A 81 7.33 -5.84 -7.01
N PHE A 82 8.00 -5.66 -5.89
CA PHE A 82 9.12 -4.72 -5.81
C PHE A 82 10.34 -5.29 -6.51
N ASP A 83 11.11 -4.43 -7.15
CA ASP A 83 12.37 -4.85 -7.78
C ASP A 83 13.34 -5.37 -6.74
N PHE A 84 13.36 -4.75 -5.57
CA PHE A 84 14.20 -5.18 -4.47
C PHE A 84 13.35 -5.24 -3.22
N PRO A 85 13.53 -6.25 -2.39
CA PRO A 85 12.73 -6.34 -1.16
C PRO A 85 12.96 -5.12 -0.27
N LEU A 86 11.90 -4.69 0.38
CA LEU A 86 12.00 -3.61 1.34
C LEU A 86 12.74 -4.10 2.57
N ARG A 87 13.48 -3.21 3.20
CA ARG A 87 14.07 -3.52 4.48
C ARG A 87 12.98 -3.65 5.53
N PRO A 88 13.14 -4.56 6.48
CA PRO A 88 12.16 -4.66 7.56
C PRO A 88 11.93 -3.34 8.27
N ALA A 89 12.96 -2.50 8.35
CA ALA A 89 12.82 -1.20 8.99
C ALA A 89 11.82 -0.30 8.28
N VAL A 90 11.69 -0.43 6.95
CA VAL A 90 10.74 0.37 6.20
C VAL A 90 9.32 -0.07 6.53
N ILE A 91 9.09 -1.38 6.66
CA ILE A 91 7.78 -1.88 7.05
C ILE A 91 7.44 -1.38 8.44
N LYS A 92 8.38 -1.47 9.36
CA LYS A 92 8.16 -1.02 10.71
C LYS A 92 7.86 0.46 10.77
N LYS A 93 8.63 1.26 10.04
CA LYS A 93 8.45 2.71 10.03
C LYS A 93 7.09 3.07 9.42
N THR A 94 6.71 2.37 8.37
CA THR A 94 5.41 2.59 7.75
C THR A 94 4.30 2.34 8.76
N ARG A 95 4.42 1.25 9.53
CA ARG A 95 3.44 0.95 10.55
C ARG A 95 3.34 2.07 11.56
N GLU A 96 4.48 2.61 11.95
CA GLU A 96 4.50 3.69 12.95
C GLU A 96 3.90 4.97 12.42
N MET A 97 4.12 5.26 11.15
CA MET A 97 3.67 6.49 10.55
C MET A 97 2.26 6.43 10.01
N ALA A 98 1.77 5.25 9.70
CA ALA A 98 0.44 5.11 9.15
C ALA A 98 -0.60 5.51 10.17
N PRO A 99 -1.69 6.14 9.75
CA PRO A 99 -2.76 6.48 10.68
C PRO A 99 -3.29 5.23 11.33
N ARG A 100 -3.60 5.32 12.59
CA ARG A 100 -4.09 4.15 13.31
C ARG A 100 -5.56 3.94 13.19
N ILE A 101 -6.19 4.76 12.45
CA ILE A 101 -7.58 4.75 12.22
C ILE A 101 -8.14 3.46 11.82
N TRP A 102 -7.48 2.77 10.94
CA TRP A 102 -8.01 1.54 10.41
C TRP A 102 -8.15 0.46 11.48
N ARG A 103 -7.54 0.66 12.63
CA ARG A 103 -7.68 -0.26 13.74
C ARG A 103 -8.92 0.00 14.56
N ASN A 104 -9.45 1.18 14.45
CA ASN A 104 -10.50 1.63 15.33
C ASN A 104 -11.85 1.63 14.69
N ASN A 105 -12.01 0.92 13.65
CA ASN A 105 -13.29 0.72 13.08
C ASN A 105 -13.96 1.92 12.48
N SER A 106 -15.24 1.85 12.52
CA SER A 106 -16.08 2.81 11.85
C SER A 106 -15.96 4.21 12.39
N ILE A 107 -15.67 4.37 13.67
CA ILE A 107 -15.56 5.71 14.22
C ILE A 107 -14.46 6.46 13.53
N TYR A 108 -13.38 5.79 13.39
CA TYR A 108 -12.27 6.38 12.77
C TYR A 108 -12.47 6.60 11.30
N LEU A 109 -13.12 5.66 10.64
CA LEU A 109 -13.41 5.83 9.24
C LEU A 109 -14.30 7.04 9.03
N GLY A 110 -15.21 7.29 9.95
CA GLY A 110 -16.04 8.47 9.85
C GLY A 110 -15.23 9.75 9.93
N ALA A 111 -14.29 9.81 10.84
CA ALA A 111 -13.44 10.99 10.97
C ALA A 111 -12.60 11.17 9.73
N MET A 112 -12.07 10.08 9.22
CA MET A 112 -11.27 10.14 8.03
C MET A 112 -12.07 10.64 6.85
N ALA A 113 -13.29 10.19 6.73
CA ALA A 113 -14.15 10.63 5.64
C ALA A 113 -14.41 12.12 5.71
N ARG A 114 -14.58 12.64 6.90
CA ARG A 114 -14.78 14.08 7.07
C ARG A 114 -13.54 14.86 6.68
N ASP A 115 -12.39 14.33 7.04
CA ASP A 115 -11.13 14.99 6.70
C ASP A 115 -10.94 15.03 5.19
N PHE A 116 -11.28 13.96 4.53
CA PHE A 116 -11.22 13.94 3.07
C PHE A 116 -12.16 14.97 2.49
N ALA A 117 -13.37 15.01 3.00
CA ALA A 117 -14.36 15.93 2.50
C ALA A 117 -13.91 17.38 2.65
N ASN A 118 -13.18 17.66 3.72
CA ASN A 118 -12.70 19.00 3.99
C ASN A 118 -11.36 19.31 3.34
N GLY A 119 -10.75 18.32 2.74
CA GLY A 119 -9.47 18.52 2.08
C GLY A 119 -8.29 18.55 3.02
N THR A 120 -8.50 18.43 4.30
CA THR A 120 -7.40 18.54 5.25
C THR A 120 -6.47 17.37 5.17
N PHE A 121 -7.00 16.22 4.91
CA PHE A 121 -6.23 15.01 4.91
C PHE A 121 -5.21 14.99 3.78
N ASN A 122 -5.47 15.72 2.75
CA ASN A 122 -4.60 15.72 1.57
C ASN A 122 -3.51 16.77 1.62
N THR A 123 -3.47 17.53 2.62
CA THR A 123 -2.45 18.58 2.74
C THR A 123 -1.17 18.05 3.39
#